data_15ff7cca9d98857e75d2d31ff9b8349c
#
_entry.id   15ff7cca9d98857e75d2d31ff9b8349c
#
_cell.length_a   1.000
_cell.length_b   1.000
_cell.length_c   1.000
_cell.angle_alpha   90.00
_cell.angle_beta   90.00
_cell.angle_gamma   90.00
#
_symmetry.space_group_name_H-M   'P 1'
#
loop_
_entity.id
_entity.type
_entity.pdbx_description
1 polymer ?
#
loop_
_entity_poly.entity_id
_entity_poly.type
_entity_poly.pdbx_seq_one_letter_code
_entity_poly.pdbx_strand_id
1 'polypeptide(L)'
;LKRMLAMFRRYTGRDLDVNVPVFLSEKATGFRNRAIAYLMLNFGMVTDRVDETLDLYFQQCSIMVNAKDLAMMAATLANGGINPVTGERALDEHYVQDVISVMLTCGMYDYSGEWVYRVGLPAKSGVGGGITALAPGKLGIGTFSPPLDAKGNSYRGIKVCEDLSRDFGLHLFNVAKASHDLDDWLTGSGADSW
;
A
#
# COMPACT_ATOMS: atom_id res chain seq x y z
N LEU A 1 -16.78 -5.60 9.48
CA LEU A 1 -16.06 -4.39 9.88
C LEU A 1 -15.14 -4.61 11.08
N LYS A 2 -15.63 -5.09 12.26
CA LYS A 2 -14.81 -5.22 13.48
C LYS A 2 -13.51 -6.01 13.28
N ARG A 3 -13.56 -7.16 12.58
CA ARG A 3 -12.37 -7.97 12.27
C ARG A 3 -11.39 -7.22 11.35
N MET A 4 -11.91 -6.46 10.40
CA MET A 4 -11.11 -5.64 9.47
C MET A 4 -10.37 -4.52 10.23
N LEU A 5 -11.07 -3.74 11.07
CA LEU A 5 -10.44 -2.70 11.88
C LEU A 5 -9.39 -3.27 12.83
N ALA A 6 -9.64 -4.44 13.44
CA ALA A 6 -8.65 -5.13 14.26
C ALA A 6 -7.40 -5.55 13.46
N MET A 7 -7.55 -5.92 12.19
CA MET A 7 -6.41 -6.20 11.31
C MET A 7 -5.63 -4.90 11.03
N PHE A 8 -6.30 -3.82 10.62
CA PHE A 8 -5.66 -2.52 10.38
C PHE A 8 -4.90 -2.03 11.62
N ARG A 9 -5.49 -2.18 12.82
CA ARG A 9 -4.83 -1.84 14.09
C ARG A 9 -3.51 -2.59 14.26
N ARG A 10 -3.46 -3.88 13.97
CA ARG A 10 -2.19 -4.65 14.03
C ARG A 10 -1.15 -4.12 13.03
N TYR A 11 -1.58 -3.75 11.82
CA TYR A 11 -0.68 -3.18 10.82
C TYR A 11 -0.14 -1.80 11.18
N THR A 12 -0.99 -0.92 11.73
CA THR A 12 -0.63 0.49 11.99
C THR A 12 -0.14 0.76 13.42
N GLY A 13 -0.44 -0.15 14.35
CA GLY A 13 -0.18 0.02 15.79
C GLY A 13 -1.14 0.98 16.50
N ARG A 14 -2.24 1.41 15.84
CA ARG A 14 -3.28 2.26 16.43
C ARG A 14 -4.67 1.94 15.90
N ASP A 15 -5.68 2.36 16.64
CA ASP A 15 -7.06 2.25 16.18
C ASP A 15 -7.34 3.23 15.02
N LEU A 16 -8.13 2.78 14.07
CA LEU A 16 -8.56 3.54 12.89
C LEU A 16 -10.07 3.57 12.81
N ASP A 17 -10.61 4.64 12.21
CA ASP A 17 -12.02 4.86 12.03
C ASP A 17 -12.41 4.91 10.56
N VAL A 18 -13.68 4.58 10.28
CA VAL A 18 -14.28 4.71 8.95
C VAL A 18 -14.87 6.12 8.80
N ASN A 19 -14.52 6.79 7.71
CA ASN A 19 -15.18 8.02 7.30
C ASN A 19 -16.57 7.69 6.72
N VAL A 20 -17.62 7.91 7.50
CA VAL A 20 -19.00 7.58 7.11
C VAL A 20 -19.46 8.34 5.87
N PRO A 21 -19.25 9.66 5.75
CA PRO A 21 -19.55 10.39 4.50
C PRO A 21 -18.90 9.81 3.25
N VAL A 22 -17.62 9.45 3.33
CA VAL A 22 -16.89 8.80 2.21
C VAL A 22 -17.49 7.43 1.90
N PHE A 23 -17.77 6.62 2.91
CA PHE A 23 -18.41 5.32 2.73
C PHE A 23 -19.76 5.43 2.01
N LEU A 24 -20.62 6.38 2.41
CA LEU A 24 -21.91 6.60 1.76
C LEU A 24 -21.75 7.06 0.30
N SER A 25 -20.77 7.91 0.02
CA SER A 25 -20.44 8.34 -1.34
C SER A 25 -19.95 7.18 -2.20
N GLU A 26 -19.00 6.38 -1.72
CA GLU A 26 -18.50 5.19 -2.41
C GLU A 26 -19.62 4.17 -2.68
N LYS A 27 -20.49 3.95 -1.70
CA LYS A 27 -21.66 3.08 -1.84
C LYS A 27 -22.64 3.61 -2.89
N ALA A 28 -22.88 4.93 -2.96
CA ALA A 28 -23.79 5.52 -3.93
C ALA A 28 -23.25 5.50 -5.37
N THR A 29 -21.92 5.67 -5.55
CA THR A 29 -21.29 5.89 -6.86
C THR A 29 -20.46 4.70 -7.37
N GLY A 30 -20.35 3.62 -6.60
CA GLY A 30 -19.49 2.46 -6.88
C GLY A 30 -19.98 1.52 -7.98
N PHE A 31 -20.47 2.05 -9.12
CA PHE A 31 -21.03 1.25 -10.23
C PHE A 31 -20.02 0.29 -10.84
N ARG A 32 -18.76 0.73 -11.03
CA ARG A 32 -17.71 -0.14 -11.55
C ARG A 32 -17.44 -1.32 -10.62
N ASN A 33 -17.37 -1.07 -9.31
CA ASN A 33 -17.15 -2.12 -8.32
C ASN A 33 -18.30 -3.14 -8.31
N ARG A 34 -19.55 -2.68 -8.48
CA ARG A 34 -20.71 -3.57 -8.63
C ARG A 34 -20.60 -4.43 -9.87
N ALA A 35 -20.28 -3.82 -11.01
CA ALA A 35 -20.12 -4.56 -12.27
C ALA A 35 -19.03 -5.66 -12.13
N ILE A 36 -17.89 -5.34 -11.53
CA ILE A 36 -16.81 -6.30 -11.27
C ILE A 36 -17.28 -7.38 -10.31
N ALA A 37 -17.97 -7.05 -9.22
CA ALA A 37 -18.42 -8.02 -8.23
C ALA A 37 -19.44 -9.01 -8.82
N TYR A 38 -20.37 -8.56 -9.66
CA TYR A 38 -21.29 -9.44 -10.37
C TYR A 38 -20.59 -10.29 -11.44
N LEU A 39 -19.54 -9.77 -12.08
CA LEU A 39 -18.70 -10.57 -12.96
C LEU A 39 -17.96 -11.67 -12.18
N MET A 40 -17.42 -11.35 -11.01
CA MET A 40 -16.79 -12.31 -10.11
C MET A 40 -17.79 -13.39 -9.62
N LEU A 41 -19.05 -13.00 -9.36
CA LEU A 41 -20.11 -13.93 -9.04
C LEU A 41 -20.38 -14.90 -10.21
N ASN A 42 -20.44 -14.38 -11.43
CA ASN A 42 -20.64 -15.22 -12.63
C ASN A 42 -19.53 -16.27 -12.82
N PHE A 43 -18.31 -15.97 -12.41
CA PHE A 43 -17.18 -16.90 -12.47
C PHE A 43 -16.98 -17.74 -11.19
N GLY A 44 -17.91 -17.68 -10.24
CA GLY A 44 -17.83 -18.43 -8.99
C GLY A 44 -16.73 -18.00 -8.03
N MET A 45 -16.13 -16.80 -8.23
CA MET A 45 -15.11 -16.24 -7.34
C MET A 45 -15.72 -15.63 -6.08
N VAL A 46 -16.93 -15.12 -6.17
CA VAL A 46 -17.76 -14.64 -5.06
C VAL A 46 -19.01 -15.49 -5.04
N THR A 47 -19.51 -15.81 -3.86
CA THR A 47 -20.71 -16.65 -3.71
C THR A 47 -22.00 -15.81 -3.84
N ASP A 48 -22.89 -15.85 -2.88
CA ASP A 48 -24.24 -15.25 -2.95
C ASP A 48 -24.39 -13.85 -2.35
N ARG A 49 -23.40 -13.39 -1.56
CA ARG A 49 -23.48 -12.16 -0.75
C ARG A 49 -22.77 -10.96 -1.40
N VAL A 50 -23.09 -10.67 -2.66
CA VAL A 50 -22.41 -9.61 -3.41
C VAL A 50 -22.56 -8.24 -2.74
N ASP A 51 -23.77 -7.86 -2.34
CA ASP A 51 -24.03 -6.54 -1.75
C ASP A 51 -23.37 -6.37 -0.37
N GLU A 52 -23.40 -7.42 0.47
CA GLU A 52 -22.71 -7.41 1.77
C GLU A 52 -21.17 -7.32 1.58
N THR A 53 -20.64 -8.00 0.60
CA THR A 53 -19.21 -7.97 0.25
C THR A 53 -18.82 -6.58 -0.23
N LEU A 54 -19.63 -5.95 -1.08
CA LEU A 54 -19.42 -4.59 -1.55
C LEU A 54 -19.52 -3.56 -0.41
N ASP A 55 -20.49 -3.70 0.48
CA ASP A 55 -20.62 -2.82 1.64
C ASP A 55 -19.37 -2.87 2.53
N LEU A 56 -18.84 -4.07 2.77
CA LEU A 56 -17.58 -4.24 3.51
C LEU A 56 -16.39 -3.64 2.78
N TYR A 57 -16.31 -3.82 1.46
CA TYR A 57 -15.28 -3.23 0.61
C TYR A 57 -15.32 -1.71 0.64
N PHE A 58 -16.49 -1.07 0.50
CA PHE A 58 -16.64 0.38 0.57
C PHE A 58 -16.27 0.93 1.96
N GLN A 59 -16.60 0.21 3.03
CA GLN A 59 -16.16 0.57 4.38
C GLN A 59 -14.63 0.50 4.49
N GLN A 60 -14.00 -0.53 3.94
CA GLN A 60 -12.53 -0.65 3.89
C GLN A 60 -11.89 0.53 3.14
N CYS A 61 -12.41 0.88 1.97
CA CYS A 61 -11.91 2.01 1.18
C CYS A 61 -12.08 3.37 1.88
N SER A 62 -12.92 3.43 2.91
CA SER A 62 -13.24 4.64 3.67
C SER A 62 -12.54 4.73 5.03
N ILE A 63 -11.62 3.80 5.34
CA ILE A 63 -10.82 3.85 6.56
C ILE A 63 -9.83 5.02 6.46
N MET A 64 -9.83 5.86 7.50
CA MET A 64 -8.96 7.03 7.56
C MET A 64 -7.55 6.66 7.96
N VAL A 65 -6.60 6.96 7.09
CA VAL A 65 -5.16 6.75 7.30
C VAL A 65 -4.38 8.01 6.93
N ASN A 66 -3.19 8.15 7.49
CA ASN A 66 -2.22 9.16 7.08
C ASN A 66 -0.96 8.51 6.48
N ALA A 67 0.00 9.32 6.03
CA ALA A 67 1.22 8.79 5.41
C ALA A 67 2.04 7.89 6.35
N LYS A 68 2.05 8.18 7.67
CA LYS A 68 2.72 7.34 8.66
C LYS A 68 2.05 5.98 8.80
N ASP A 69 0.72 5.91 8.75
CA ASP A 69 -0.01 4.64 8.78
C ASP A 69 0.31 3.80 7.53
N LEU A 70 0.34 4.45 6.34
CA LEU A 70 0.72 3.78 5.09
C LEU A 70 2.15 3.23 5.16
N ALA A 71 3.11 4.03 5.68
CA ALA A 71 4.48 3.60 5.89
C ALA A 71 4.57 2.43 6.88
N MET A 72 3.81 2.46 7.99
CA MET A 72 3.79 1.40 8.99
C MET A 72 3.20 0.10 8.45
N MET A 73 2.11 0.18 7.65
CA MET A 73 1.56 -1.01 6.99
C MET A 73 2.58 -1.64 6.03
N ALA A 74 3.28 -0.82 5.25
CA ALA A 74 4.36 -1.27 4.38
C ALA A 74 5.54 -1.88 5.17
N ALA A 75 5.97 -1.23 6.25
CA ALA A 75 7.04 -1.73 7.12
C ALA A 75 6.68 -3.07 7.79
N THR A 76 5.40 -3.24 8.17
CA THR A 76 4.89 -4.51 8.70
C THR A 76 5.02 -5.64 7.67
N LEU A 77 4.69 -5.39 6.40
CA LEU A 77 4.89 -6.35 5.31
C LEU A 77 6.38 -6.59 5.05
N ALA A 78 7.19 -5.53 5.01
CA ALA A 78 8.63 -5.63 4.82
C ALA A 78 9.31 -6.45 5.93
N ASN A 79 8.74 -6.45 7.14
CA ASN A 79 9.20 -7.20 8.32
C ASN A 79 8.49 -8.55 8.51
N GLY A 80 8.13 -9.22 7.42
CA GLY A 80 7.55 -10.57 7.48
C GLY A 80 6.17 -10.65 8.16
N GLY A 81 5.39 -9.57 8.09
CA GLY A 81 4.02 -9.51 8.66
C GLY A 81 3.97 -9.14 10.16
N ILE A 82 5.10 -8.75 10.75
CA ILE A 82 5.19 -8.29 12.14
C ILE A 82 5.37 -6.77 12.16
N ASN A 83 4.50 -6.07 12.88
CA ASN A 83 4.64 -4.64 13.08
C ASN A 83 5.95 -4.32 13.82
N PRO A 84 6.87 -3.55 13.22
CA PRO A 84 8.21 -3.35 13.79
C PRO A 84 8.22 -2.51 15.08
N VAL A 85 7.14 -1.78 15.37
CA VAL A 85 7.02 -0.93 16.57
C VAL A 85 6.33 -1.67 17.70
N THR A 86 5.22 -2.38 17.42
CA THR A 86 4.44 -3.06 18.46
C THR A 86 4.88 -4.51 18.70
N GLY A 87 5.59 -5.12 17.76
CA GLY A 87 5.93 -6.55 17.79
C GLY A 87 4.74 -7.47 17.50
N GLU A 88 3.55 -6.92 17.23
CA GLU A 88 2.34 -7.71 16.99
C GLU A 88 2.34 -8.27 15.55
N ARG A 89 2.04 -9.55 15.39
CA ARG A 89 1.85 -10.16 14.07
C ARG A 89 0.53 -9.73 13.46
N ALA A 90 0.58 -9.02 12.35
CA ALA A 90 -0.58 -8.56 11.59
C ALA A 90 -0.99 -9.54 10.50
N LEU A 91 -0.01 -10.23 9.88
CA LEU A 91 -0.21 -11.20 8.82
C LEU A 91 0.65 -12.43 9.08
N ASP A 92 0.11 -13.61 8.81
CA ASP A 92 0.91 -14.84 8.83
C ASP A 92 2.00 -14.75 7.73
N GLU A 93 3.22 -15.15 8.09
CA GLU A 93 4.39 -15.09 7.22
C GLU A 93 4.17 -15.80 5.88
N HIS A 94 3.42 -16.89 5.91
CA HIS A 94 3.06 -17.68 4.74
C HIS A 94 2.38 -16.83 3.63
N TYR A 95 1.59 -15.83 3.99
CA TYR A 95 0.88 -14.97 3.03
C TYR A 95 1.64 -13.71 2.63
N VAL A 96 2.74 -13.39 3.29
CA VAL A 96 3.46 -12.13 3.03
C VAL A 96 3.98 -12.08 1.61
N GLN A 97 4.59 -13.17 1.14
CA GLN A 97 5.12 -13.28 -0.22
C GLN A 97 4.01 -13.09 -1.27
N ASP A 98 2.84 -13.68 -1.07
CA ASP A 98 1.70 -13.56 -2.00
C ASP A 98 1.22 -12.11 -2.08
N VAL A 99 1.04 -11.45 -0.93
CA VAL A 99 0.62 -10.04 -0.87
C VAL A 99 1.62 -9.14 -1.57
N ILE A 100 2.91 -9.28 -1.28
CA ILE A 100 3.97 -8.46 -1.88
C ILE A 100 4.04 -8.69 -3.40
N SER A 101 3.89 -9.93 -3.86
CA SER A 101 3.88 -10.27 -5.29
C SER A 101 2.71 -9.62 -6.03
N VAL A 102 1.51 -9.65 -5.45
CA VAL A 102 0.33 -8.97 -6.01
C VAL A 102 0.52 -7.45 -5.98
N MET A 103 1.10 -6.88 -4.93
CA MET A 103 1.42 -5.46 -4.88
C MET A 103 2.39 -5.05 -6.01
N LEU A 104 3.41 -5.86 -6.29
CA LEU A 104 4.38 -5.58 -7.37
C LEU A 104 3.72 -5.63 -8.75
N THR A 105 2.89 -6.62 -9.01
CA THR A 105 2.34 -6.88 -10.35
C THR A 105 1.08 -6.09 -10.69
N CYS A 106 0.26 -5.73 -9.68
CA CYS A 106 -1.08 -5.16 -9.87
C CYS A 106 -1.36 -3.91 -9.03
N GLY A 107 -0.45 -3.47 -8.15
CA GLY A 107 -0.74 -2.48 -7.13
C GLY A 107 -0.90 -1.05 -7.61
N MET A 108 -0.41 -0.73 -8.82
CA MET A 108 -0.37 0.63 -9.37
C MET A 108 -1.30 0.83 -10.58
N TYR A 109 -2.41 0.10 -10.63
CA TYR A 109 -3.35 0.13 -11.77
C TYR A 109 -2.64 -0.14 -13.12
N ASP A 110 -3.03 0.54 -14.18
CA ASP A 110 -2.41 0.44 -15.51
C ASP A 110 -0.97 0.97 -15.58
N TYR A 111 -0.45 1.47 -14.45
CA TYR A 111 0.93 1.93 -14.30
C TYR A 111 1.86 0.86 -13.72
N SER A 112 1.37 -0.32 -13.33
CA SER A 112 2.16 -1.31 -12.61
C SER A 112 3.44 -1.73 -13.34
N GLY A 113 3.40 -1.94 -14.64
CA GLY A 113 4.59 -2.28 -15.43
C GLY A 113 5.63 -1.16 -15.48
N GLU A 114 5.18 0.08 -15.70
CA GLU A 114 6.05 1.25 -15.71
C GLU A 114 6.61 1.54 -14.31
N TRP A 115 5.82 1.33 -13.26
CA TRP A 115 6.25 1.42 -11.88
C TRP A 115 7.38 0.44 -11.55
N VAL A 116 7.26 -0.83 -11.96
CA VAL A 116 8.32 -1.82 -11.77
C VAL A 116 9.60 -1.40 -12.49
N TYR A 117 9.48 -0.86 -13.70
CA TYR A 117 10.63 -0.38 -14.47
C TYR A 117 11.33 0.83 -13.81
N ARG A 118 10.57 1.80 -13.29
CA ARG A 118 11.12 3.06 -12.75
C ARG A 118 11.47 3.00 -11.28
N VAL A 119 10.62 2.34 -10.48
CA VAL A 119 10.70 2.34 -9.00
C VAL A 119 11.16 0.97 -8.48
N GLY A 120 10.63 -0.11 -9.06
CA GLY A 120 11.02 -1.47 -8.75
C GLY A 120 10.74 -1.92 -7.31
N LEU A 121 9.71 -1.37 -6.67
CA LEU A 121 9.27 -1.72 -5.32
C LEU A 121 7.83 -2.25 -5.35
N PRO A 122 7.48 -3.27 -4.56
CA PRO A 122 6.08 -3.60 -4.31
C PRO A 122 5.34 -2.40 -3.73
N ALA A 123 4.19 -2.05 -4.33
CA ALA A 123 3.43 -0.88 -3.91
C ALA A 123 1.93 -1.03 -4.13
N LYS A 124 1.13 -0.22 -3.43
CA LYS A 124 -0.31 -0.06 -3.66
C LYS A 124 -0.68 1.41 -3.67
N SER A 125 -1.33 1.82 -4.73
CA SER A 125 -1.87 3.17 -4.91
C SER A 125 -3.35 3.24 -4.54
N GLY A 126 -3.78 4.40 -4.07
CA GLY A 126 -5.18 4.74 -3.82
C GLY A 126 -5.55 6.06 -4.47
N VAL A 127 -6.77 6.12 -5.04
CA VAL A 127 -7.30 7.34 -5.69
C VAL A 127 -7.49 8.52 -4.73
N GLY A 128 -7.35 8.32 -3.43
CA GLY A 128 -7.26 9.40 -2.44
C GLY A 128 -5.90 10.12 -2.45
N GLY A 129 -4.92 9.66 -3.22
CA GLY A 129 -3.58 10.26 -3.32
C GLY A 129 -2.52 9.61 -2.42
N GLY A 130 -2.83 8.48 -1.80
CA GLY A 130 -1.88 7.70 -1.00
C GLY A 130 -1.14 6.66 -1.85
N ILE A 131 0.14 6.46 -1.55
CA ILE A 131 0.91 5.30 -2.01
C ILE A 131 1.58 4.67 -0.79
N THR A 132 1.44 3.37 -0.65
CA THR A 132 2.21 2.53 0.26
C THR A 132 3.16 1.67 -0.57
N ALA A 133 4.44 1.69 -0.25
CA ALA A 133 5.48 0.90 -0.94
C ALA A 133 6.46 0.31 0.07
N LEU A 134 7.16 -0.75 -0.30
CA LEU A 134 8.11 -1.39 0.60
C LEU A 134 9.36 -1.91 -0.12
N ALA A 135 10.47 -1.87 0.58
CA ALA A 135 11.66 -2.65 0.25
C ALA A 135 11.71 -3.86 1.20
N PRO A 136 11.53 -5.10 0.69
CA PRO A 136 11.48 -6.29 1.54
C PRO A 136 12.70 -6.41 2.45
N GLY A 137 12.49 -6.66 3.74
CA GLY A 137 13.54 -6.78 4.74
C GLY A 137 14.24 -5.48 5.13
N LYS A 138 13.84 -4.31 4.58
CA LYS A 138 14.52 -3.03 4.79
C LYS A 138 13.58 -1.97 5.38
N LEU A 139 12.57 -1.52 4.64
CA LEU A 139 11.72 -0.41 5.08
C LEU A 139 10.35 -0.40 4.40
N GLY A 140 9.44 0.40 4.98
CA GLY A 140 8.16 0.78 4.39
C GLY A 140 8.11 2.26 4.08
N ILE A 141 7.49 2.61 2.96
CA ILE A 141 7.29 3.98 2.47
C ILE A 141 5.80 4.28 2.44
N GLY A 142 5.41 5.43 2.97
CA GLY A 142 4.05 5.95 2.86
C GLY A 142 4.08 7.39 2.37
N THR A 143 3.37 7.69 1.28
CA THR A 143 3.23 9.04 0.75
C THR A 143 1.77 9.44 0.67
N PHE A 144 1.50 10.73 0.74
CA PHE A 144 0.17 11.29 0.52
C PHE A 144 0.27 12.61 -0.24
N SER A 145 -0.29 12.66 -1.43
CA SER A 145 -0.46 13.88 -2.22
C SER A 145 -1.65 13.72 -3.16
N PRO A 146 -2.74 14.49 -2.97
CA PRO A 146 -4.00 14.33 -3.69
C PRO A 146 -3.95 14.52 -5.21
N PRO A 147 -3.08 15.37 -5.83
CA PRO A 147 -3.00 15.47 -7.29
C PRO A 147 -2.63 14.12 -7.91
N LEU A 148 -3.51 13.63 -8.78
CA LEU A 148 -3.36 12.34 -9.47
C LEU A 148 -2.91 12.54 -10.92
N ASP A 149 -2.23 11.53 -11.46
CA ASP A 149 -1.98 11.40 -12.88
C ASP A 149 -3.20 10.85 -13.63
N ALA A 150 -3.09 10.72 -14.96
CA ALA A 150 -4.17 10.20 -15.80
C ALA A 150 -4.55 8.74 -15.50
N LYS A 151 -3.69 7.98 -14.80
CA LYS A 151 -3.90 6.58 -14.41
C LYS A 151 -4.44 6.43 -12.98
N GLY A 152 -4.65 7.55 -12.26
CA GLY A 152 -5.22 7.58 -10.92
C GLY A 152 -4.20 7.44 -9.79
N ASN A 153 -2.92 7.60 -10.05
CA ASN A 153 -1.86 7.53 -9.05
C ASN A 153 -1.40 8.92 -8.61
N SER A 154 -0.96 9.05 -7.35
CA SER A 154 -0.38 10.28 -6.84
C SER A 154 0.86 10.69 -7.66
N TYR A 155 0.77 11.78 -8.42
CA TYR A 155 1.86 12.28 -9.26
C TYR A 155 3.14 12.58 -8.47
N ARG A 156 3.01 13.26 -7.33
CA ARG A 156 4.16 13.58 -6.46
C ARG A 156 4.63 12.35 -5.70
N GLY A 157 3.70 11.48 -5.28
CA GLY A 157 4.04 10.23 -4.58
C GLY A 157 4.89 9.30 -5.44
N ILE A 158 4.61 9.19 -6.75
CA ILE A 158 5.45 8.45 -7.70
C ILE A 158 6.87 9.02 -7.70
N LYS A 159 7.02 10.34 -7.85
CA LYS A 159 8.32 11.00 -7.89
C LYS A 159 9.16 10.77 -6.64
N VAL A 160 8.55 10.89 -5.47
CA VAL A 160 9.23 10.60 -4.19
C VAL A 160 9.71 9.16 -4.15
N CYS A 161 8.89 8.19 -4.58
CA CYS A 161 9.29 6.79 -4.60
C CYS A 161 10.38 6.50 -5.64
N GLU A 162 10.36 7.17 -6.81
CA GLU A 162 11.43 7.10 -7.80
C GLU A 162 12.77 7.59 -7.22
N ASP A 163 12.76 8.76 -6.57
CA ASP A 163 13.95 9.37 -5.97
C ASP A 163 14.51 8.48 -4.85
N LEU A 164 13.66 8.05 -3.91
CA LEU A 164 14.09 7.16 -2.83
C LEU A 164 14.65 5.82 -3.36
N SER A 165 13.99 5.23 -4.36
CA SER A 165 14.46 3.98 -4.94
C SER A 165 15.81 4.11 -5.61
N ARG A 166 16.03 5.21 -6.35
CA ARG A 166 17.29 5.50 -7.02
C ARG A 166 18.40 5.79 -5.99
N ASP A 167 18.15 6.72 -5.07
CA ASP A 167 19.16 7.29 -4.19
C ASP A 167 19.67 6.27 -3.15
N PHE A 168 18.76 5.41 -2.66
CA PHE A 168 19.11 4.33 -1.72
C PHE A 168 19.27 2.95 -2.35
N GLY A 169 19.23 2.85 -3.68
CA GLY A 169 19.42 1.59 -4.40
C GLY A 169 18.38 0.52 -4.04
N LEU A 170 17.12 0.92 -3.81
CA LEU A 170 16.07 0.02 -3.33
C LEU A 170 15.39 -0.81 -4.41
N HIS A 171 15.64 -0.50 -5.68
CA HIS A 171 15.02 -1.21 -6.81
C HIS A 171 15.35 -2.71 -6.74
N LEU A 172 14.35 -3.59 -6.85
CA LEU A 172 14.51 -5.04 -6.72
C LEU A 172 15.57 -5.65 -7.66
N PHE A 173 15.75 -5.04 -8.84
CA PHE A 173 16.71 -5.47 -9.84
C PHE A 173 17.98 -4.59 -9.87
N ASN A 174 18.20 -3.80 -8.84
CA ASN A 174 19.40 -2.98 -8.77
C ASN A 174 20.63 -3.85 -8.51
N VAL A 175 21.62 -3.77 -9.40
CA VAL A 175 22.94 -4.43 -9.26
C VAL A 175 24.07 -3.42 -9.06
N ALA A 176 23.77 -2.12 -9.13
CA ALA A 176 24.73 -1.05 -8.88
C ALA A 176 24.85 -0.74 -7.38
N LYS A 177 25.98 -0.12 -6.98
CA LYS A 177 26.08 0.48 -5.64
C LYS A 177 25.06 1.61 -5.50
N ALA A 178 24.37 1.66 -4.36
CA ALA A 178 23.55 2.79 -4.00
C ALA A 178 24.40 4.07 -3.92
N SER A 179 23.82 5.24 -4.26
CA SER A 179 24.48 6.53 -4.10
C SER A 179 24.62 6.91 -2.63
N HIS A 180 23.71 6.44 -1.78
CA HIS A 180 23.71 6.62 -0.34
C HIS A 180 23.56 5.27 0.35
N ASP A 181 24.26 5.05 1.46
CA ASP A 181 24.05 3.91 2.31
C ASP A 181 22.81 4.15 3.19
N LEU A 182 21.84 3.23 3.13
CA LEU A 182 20.62 3.36 3.90
C LEU A 182 20.90 3.28 5.41
N ASP A 183 21.82 2.42 5.82
CA ASP A 183 22.16 2.24 7.22
C ASP A 183 22.83 3.49 7.78
N ASP A 184 23.71 4.14 7.02
CA ASP A 184 24.32 5.41 7.37
C ASP A 184 23.28 6.53 7.53
N TRP A 185 22.28 6.56 6.65
CA TRP A 185 21.20 7.54 6.71
C TRP A 185 20.29 7.31 7.93
N LEU A 186 19.91 6.06 8.22
CA LEU A 186 19.05 5.71 9.36
C LEU A 186 19.75 5.95 10.71
N THR A 187 21.06 5.77 10.78
CA THR A 187 21.86 5.98 12.00
C THR A 187 22.34 7.42 12.19
N GLY A 188 22.11 8.28 11.20
CA GLY A 188 22.55 9.69 11.22
C GLY A 188 24.05 9.86 10.99
N SER A 189 24.79 8.80 10.65
CA SER A 189 26.24 8.86 10.39
C SER A 189 26.57 9.51 9.03
N GLY A 190 25.58 9.66 8.14
CA GLY A 190 25.72 10.29 6.82
C GLY A 190 25.31 11.78 6.75
N ALA A 191 25.07 12.45 7.86
CA ALA A 191 24.49 13.80 7.89
C ALA A 191 25.42 14.94 7.38
N ASP A 192 26.68 14.66 7.12
CA ASP A 192 27.68 15.68 6.70
C ASP A 192 27.93 15.75 5.18
N SER A 193 27.08 15.11 4.35
CA SER A 193 27.31 15.02 2.89
C SER A 193 26.20 15.62 2.02
N TRP A 194 25.50 16.67 2.49
CA TRP A 194 24.52 17.45 1.70
C TRP A 194 25.06 18.82 1.29
#